data_42e7bf59d53e908e5895d0716874bfad
#
_entry.id   42e7bf59d53e908e5895d0716874bfad
#
_cell.length_a   1.000
_cell.length_b   1.000
_cell.length_c   1.000
_cell.angle_alpha   90.00
_cell.angle_beta   90.00
_cell.angle_gamma   90.00
#
_symmetry.space_group_name_H-M   'P 1'
#
loop_
_entity.id
_entity.type
_entity.pdbx_description
1 polymer ?
#
loop_
_entity_poly.entity_id
_entity_poly.type
_entity_poly.pdbx_seq_one_letter_code
_entity_poly.pdbx_strand_id
1 'polypeptide(L)'
;FELIKQGQPWNKAAADIYPDGSFGNGAAMRVSPLGLFFWDNHARLIQAVYQASRITHHHPLGVEGAILEAIAVALAVEESPTSSFDVRLFISNLLGYITEDVYRTKIASMESLLACPDDKTRIVEELGHGVEAFNSVPAAIFSFLSNHRSFISTITYAISLGGDTD
;
A
#
# COMPACT_ATOMS: atom_id res chain seq x y z
N PHE A 1 21.12 6.34 -12.00
CA PHE A 1 21.82 5.38 -12.89
C PHE A 1 23.25 5.82 -13.18
N GLU A 2 23.55 7.11 -13.37
CA GLU A 2 24.91 7.58 -13.65
C GLU A 2 25.91 7.16 -12.57
N LEU A 3 25.57 7.32 -11.29
CA LEU A 3 26.41 6.90 -10.16
C LEU A 3 26.71 5.39 -10.20
N ILE A 4 25.70 4.57 -10.56
CA ILE A 4 25.88 3.11 -10.70
C ILE A 4 26.77 2.78 -11.89
N LYS A 5 26.64 3.48 -13.03
CA LYS A 5 27.54 3.33 -14.18
C LYS A 5 28.98 3.69 -13.84
N GLN A 6 29.19 4.59 -12.91
CA GLN A 6 30.51 4.98 -12.38
C GLN A 6 31.05 3.98 -11.34
N GLY A 7 30.38 2.87 -11.11
CA GLY A 7 30.81 1.79 -10.21
C GLY A 7 30.33 1.96 -8.76
N GLN A 8 29.46 2.92 -8.49
CA GLN A 8 28.91 3.08 -7.13
C GLN A 8 27.90 1.94 -6.85
N PRO A 9 27.92 1.30 -5.67
CA PRO A 9 26.91 0.34 -5.27
C PRO A 9 25.52 0.96 -5.29
N TRP A 10 24.53 0.22 -5.81
CA TRP A 10 23.16 0.72 -6.01
C TRP A 10 22.51 1.26 -4.74
N ASN A 11 22.73 0.61 -3.61
CA ASN A 11 22.20 1.02 -2.30
C ASN A 11 22.79 2.35 -1.83
N LYS A 12 24.06 2.62 -2.13
CA LYS A 12 24.70 3.89 -1.83
C LYS A 12 24.24 4.99 -2.78
N ALA A 13 24.10 4.66 -4.07
CA ALA A 13 23.58 5.59 -5.08
C ALA A 13 22.14 6.04 -4.78
N ALA A 14 21.30 5.16 -4.24
CA ALA A 14 19.95 5.49 -3.79
C ALA A 14 19.95 6.46 -2.60
N ALA A 15 20.82 6.22 -1.61
CA ALA A 15 20.97 7.08 -0.42
C ALA A 15 21.53 8.47 -0.74
N ASP A 16 22.39 8.60 -1.74
CA ASP A 16 22.95 9.89 -2.15
C ASP A 16 21.90 10.82 -2.81
N ILE A 17 20.82 10.25 -3.38
CA ILE A 17 19.73 11.05 -3.99
C ILE A 17 18.75 11.52 -2.90
N TYR A 18 18.42 10.63 -1.97
CA TYR A 18 17.54 10.89 -0.83
C TYR A 18 18.18 10.31 0.43
N PRO A 19 18.98 11.11 1.17
CA PRO A 19 19.72 10.62 2.33
C PRO A 19 18.86 9.93 3.39
N ASP A 20 17.65 10.46 3.63
CA ASP A 20 16.69 9.89 4.58
C ASP A 20 15.75 8.86 3.92
N GLY A 21 15.91 8.59 2.63
CA GLY A 21 15.05 7.75 1.83
C GLY A 21 13.78 8.45 1.34
N SER A 22 13.19 7.93 0.26
CA SER A 22 11.89 8.38 -0.21
C SER A 22 10.77 7.61 0.50
N PHE A 23 9.76 8.32 0.98
CA PHE A 23 8.50 7.79 1.51
C PHE A 23 7.34 7.95 0.52
N GLY A 24 7.63 8.29 -0.74
CA GLY A 24 6.64 8.32 -1.82
C GLY A 24 6.04 6.93 -2.11
N ASN A 25 4.93 6.91 -2.81
CA ASN A 25 4.18 5.69 -3.13
C ASN A 25 4.78 4.85 -4.27
N GLY A 26 5.85 5.33 -4.94
CA GLY A 26 6.44 4.67 -6.11
C GLY A 26 6.92 3.23 -5.89
N ALA A 27 7.21 2.82 -4.64
CA ALA A 27 7.45 1.42 -4.31
C ALA A 27 6.14 0.63 -4.29
N ALA A 28 5.08 1.15 -3.66
CA ALA A 28 3.77 0.51 -3.57
C ALA A 28 3.13 0.28 -4.96
N MET A 29 3.28 1.23 -5.87
CA MET A 29 2.72 1.16 -7.23
C MET A 29 3.17 -0.06 -8.06
N ARG A 30 4.28 -0.71 -7.70
CA ARG A 30 4.89 -1.78 -8.52
C ARG A 30 4.93 -3.16 -7.87
N VAL A 31 4.44 -3.32 -6.65
CA VAL A 31 4.60 -4.56 -5.87
C VAL A 31 3.43 -5.53 -5.97
N SER A 32 2.30 -5.13 -6.56
CA SER A 32 1.14 -6.01 -6.76
C SER A 32 1.50 -7.35 -7.44
N PRO A 33 2.40 -7.41 -8.45
CA PRO A 33 2.83 -8.70 -9.01
C PRO A 33 3.55 -9.61 -8.00
N LEU A 34 4.24 -9.04 -7.00
CA LEU A 34 4.85 -9.82 -5.93
C LEU A 34 3.78 -10.39 -4.98
N GLY A 35 2.76 -9.60 -4.67
CA GLY A 35 1.58 -10.06 -3.91
C GLY A 35 0.91 -11.25 -4.57
N LEU A 36 0.72 -11.20 -5.90
CA LEU A 36 0.17 -12.30 -6.68
C LEU A 36 1.09 -13.53 -6.72
N PHE A 37 2.40 -13.34 -6.80
CA PHE A 37 3.35 -14.44 -6.95
C PHE A 37 3.62 -15.20 -5.64
N PHE A 38 3.67 -14.48 -4.51
CA PHE A 38 3.98 -15.02 -3.19
C PHE A 38 2.76 -15.04 -2.25
N TRP A 39 1.54 -15.08 -2.81
CA TRP A 39 0.30 -14.98 -2.04
C TRP A 39 0.20 -16.01 -0.91
N ASP A 40 0.75 -17.20 -1.11
CA ASP A 40 0.74 -18.32 -0.16
C ASP A 40 1.91 -18.31 0.83
N ASN A 41 2.80 -17.29 0.77
CA ASN A 41 3.98 -17.19 1.63
C ASN A 41 4.34 -15.74 1.99
N HIS A 42 3.61 -15.18 2.95
CA HIS A 42 3.77 -13.78 3.37
C HIS A 42 5.18 -13.44 3.87
N ALA A 43 5.90 -14.37 4.49
CA ALA A 43 7.27 -14.13 4.93
C ALA A 43 8.22 -13.89 3.72
N ARG A 44 8.08 -14.69 2.66
CA ARG A 44 8.81 -14.49 1.42
C ARG A 44 8.35 -13.23 0.67
N LEU A 45 7.04 -12.97 0.67
CA LEU A 45 6.47 -11.76 0.08
C LEU A 45 7.10 -10.51 0.69
N ILE A 46 7.08 -10.38 2.01
CA ILE A 46 7.65 -9.24 2.74
C ILE A 46 9.13 -9.07 2.38
N GLN A 47 9.91 -10.16 2.37
CA GLN A 47 11.32 -10.11 2.00
C GLN A 47 11.53 -9.63 0.55
N ALA A 48 10.74 -10.13 -0.41
CA ALA A 48 10.83 -9.75 -1.81
C ALA A 48 10.44 -8.28 -2.02
N VAL A 49 9.37 -7.82 -1.38
CA VAL A 49 8.92 -6.42 -1.43
C VAL A 49 9.97 -5.49 -0.80
N TYR A 50 10.53 -5.85 0.34
CA TYR A 50 11.61 -5.09 0.97
C TYR A 50 12.80 -4.90 0.01
N GLN A 51 13.25 -5.97 -0.65
CA GLN A 51 14.36 -5.90 -1.61
C GLN A 51 14.01 -5.06 -2.85
N ALA A 52 12.79 -5.22 -3.39
CA ALA A 52 12.33 -4.45 -4.54
C ALA A 52 12.18 -2.94 -4.23
N SER A 53 11.70 -2.62 -3.03
CA SER A 53 11.44 -1.25 -2.61
C SER A 53 12.71 -0.45 -2.39
N ARG A 54 13.69 -1.01 -1.67
CA ARG A 54 14.89 -0.28 -1.23
C ARG A 54 15.83 0.15 -2.36
N ILE A 55 15.60 -0.30 -3.59
CA ILE A 55 16.33 0.18 -4.78
C ILE A 55 16.09 1.68 -5.01
N THR A 56 14.88 2.17 -4.68
CA THR A 56 14.45 3.55 -4.90
C THR A 56 13.85 4.20 -3.66
N HIS A 57 13.23 3.45 -2.77
CA HIS A 57 12.49 3.92 -1.60
C HIS A 57 12.96 3.13 -0.38
N HIS A 58 13.93 3.66 0.37
CA HIS A 58 14.48 2.97 1.55
C HIS A 58 14.00 3.57 2.88
N HIS A 59 13.18 4.64 2.84
CA HIS A 59 12.55 5.16 4.05
C HIS A 59 11.54 4.14 4.61
N PRO A 60 11.51 3.90 5.95
CA PRO A 60 10.61 2.91 6.57
C PRO A 60 9.16 3.05 6.11
N LEU A 61 8.61 4.27 6.12
CA LEU A 61 7.23 4.53 5.68
C LEU A 61 6.98 4.14 4.22
N GLY A 62 7.94 4.38 3.32
CA GLY A 62 7.80 3.98 1.90
C GLY A 62 7.84 2.46 1.71
N VAL A 63 8.73 1.80 2.45
CA VAL A 63 8.86 0.32 2.42
C VAL A 63 7.63 -0.35 3.03
N GLU A 64 7.16 0.14 4.18
CA GLU A 64 5.97 -0.44 4.83
C GLU A 64 4.71 -0.25 3.98
N GLY A 65 4.53 0.91 3.34
CA GLY A 65 3.44 1.11 2.39
C GLY A 65 3.46 0.08 1.26
N ALA A 66 4.63 -0.20 0.69
CA ALA A 66 4.76 -1.23 -0.33
C ALA A 66 4.47 -2.65 0.21
N ILE A 67 4.88 -2.96 1.44
CA ILE A 67 4.56 -4.24 2.09
C ILE A 67 3.05 -4.35 2.29
N LEU A 68 2.38 -3.32 2.80
CA LEU A 68 0.94 -3.33 3.03
C LEU A 68 0.15 -3.51 1.74
N GLU A 69 0.55 -2.82 0.66
CA GLU A 69 -0.07 -2.99 -0.65
C GLU A 69 0.06 -4.43 -1.14
N ALA A 70 1.25 -5.00 -1.07
CA ALA A 70 1.49 -6.38 -1.52
C ALA A 70 0.75 -7.42 -0.65
N ILE A 71 0.69 -7.22 0.67
CA ILE A 71 -0.08 -8.07 1.59
C ILE A 71 -1.58 -7.94 1.32
N ALA A 72 -2.09 -6.73 1.05
CA ALA A 72 -3.49 -6.54 0.68
C ALA A 72 -3.86 -7.34 -0.58
N VAL A 73 -2.98 -7.34 -1.59
CA VAL A 73 -3.16 -8.17 -2.80
C VAL A 73 -3.13 -9.66 -2.45
N ALA A 74 -2.18 -10.13 -1.65
CA ALA A 74 -2.07 -11.54 -1.25
C ALA A 74 -3.33 -11.99 -0.49
N LEU A 75 -3.77 -11.22 0.50
CA LEU A 75 -5.00 -11.50 1.26
C LEU A 75 -6.25 -11.53 0.36
N ALA A 76 -6.32 -10.62 -0.63
CA ALA A 76 -7.44 -10.64 -1.58
C ALA A 76 -7.43 -11.88 -2.48
N VAL A 77 -6.26 -12.44 -2.81
CA VAL A 77 -6.13 -13.70 -3.57
C VAL A 77 -6.50 -14.92 -2.72
N GLU A 78 -6.22 -14.88 -1.41
CA GLU A 78 -6.60 -15.94 -0.47
C GLU A 78 -8.11 -16.07 -0.30
N GLU A 79 -8.87 -14.99 -0.56
CA GLU A 79 -10.32 -14.99 -0.42
C GLU A 79 -11.00 -15.94 -1.42
N SER A 80 -11.93 -16.74 -0.92
CA SER A 80 -12.68 -17.64 -1.77
C SER A 80 -13.72 -16.87 -2.60
N PRO A 81 -13.79 -17.09 -3.92
CA PRO A 81 -14.82 -16.48 -4.76
C PRO A 81 -16.26 -16.85 -4.37
N THR A 82 -16.42 -17.92 -3.61
CA THR A 82 -17.73 -18.48 -3.21
C THR A 82 -18.17 -18.07 -1.80
N SER A 83 -17.27 -17.48 -1.00
CA SER A 83 -17.57 -16.94 0.33
C SER A 83 -17.93 -15.46 0.29
N SER A 84 -18.61 -14.99 1.33
CA SER A 84 -18.77 -13.55 1.55
C SER A 84 -17.44 -12.98 1.99
N PHE A 85 -16.96 -11.92 1.33
CA PHE A 85 -15.76 -11.20 1.72
C PHE A 85 -15.95 -10.55 3.10
N ASP A 86 -15.11 -10.94 4.07
CA ASP A 86 -15.15 -10.39 5.42
C ASP A 86 -14.18 -9.21 5.55
N VAL A 87 -14.71 -8.01 5.39
CA VAL A 87 -13.95 -6.75 5.47
C VAL A 87 -13.26 -6.58 6.83
N ARG A 88 -13.91 -6.98 7.94
CA ARG A 88 -13.32 -6.85 9.28
C ARG A 88 -12.12 -7.77 9.46
N LEU A 89 -12.27 -9.01 9.01
CA LEU A 89 -11.17 -9.98 9.05
C LEU A 89 -10.01 -9.51 8.19
N PHE A 90 -10.29 -8.97 7.00
CA PHE A 90 -9.26 -8.39 6.11
C PHE A 90 -8.49 -7.26 6.79
N ILE A 91 -9.17 -6.28 7.39
CA ILE A 91 -8.56 -5.18 8.15
C ILE A 91 -7.73 -5.73 9.32
N SER A 92 -8.28 -6.68 10.08
CA SER A 92 -7.58 -7.32 11.21
C SER A 92 -6.29 -8.02 10.77
N ASN A 93 -6.33 -8.73 9.65
CA ASN A 93 -5.17 -9.41 9.09
C ASN A 93 -4.11 -8.39 8.66
N LEU A 94 -4.49 -7.30 7.97
CA LEU A 94 -3.56 -6.22 7.60
C LEU A 94 -2.88 -5.60 8.81
N LEU A 95 -3.62 -5.33 9.89
CA LEU A 95 -3.07 -4.75 11.12
C LEU A 95 -1.97 -5.61 11.74
N GLY A 96 -1.96 -6.92 11.48
CA GLY A 96 -0.93 -7.84 11.93
C GLY A 96 0.45 -7.61 11.28
N TYR A 97 0.52 -6.91 10.17
CA TYR A 97 1.77 -6.64 9.42
C TYR A 97 2.30 -5.21 9.64
N ILE A 98 1.59 -4.36 10.39
CA ILE A 98 1.92 -2.95 10.56
C ILE A 98 2.87 -2.76 11.74
N THR A 99 3.97 -2.04 11.49
CA THR A 99 4.95 -1.61 12.50
C THR A 99 4.85 -0.12 12.79
N GLU A 100 4.55 0.72 11.79
CA GLU A 100 4.50 2.17 11.88
C GLU A 100 3.11 2.67 12.31
N ASP A 101 3.05 3.50 13.34
CA ASP A 101 1.80 3.99 13.95
C ASP A 101 0.89 4.76 12.98
N VAL A 102 1.47 5.47 12.01
CA VAL A 102 0.69 6.22 11.02
C VAL A 102 -0.18 5.30 10.16
N TYR A 103 0.34 4.13 9.75
CA TYR A 103 -0.45 3.14 9.03
C TYR A 103 -1.46 2.46 9.96
N ARG A 104 -1.03 2.10 11.16
CA ARG A 104 -1.91 1.45 12.16
C ARG A 104 -3.15 2.28 12.43
N THR A 105 -2.98 3.58 12.67
CA THR A 105 -4.10 4.51 12.93
C THR A 105 -5.05 4.55 11.74
N LYS A 106 -4.54 4.72 10.53
CA LYS A 106 -5.35 4.84 9.32
C LYS A 106 -6.08 3.53 8.95
N ILE A 107 -5.39 2.39 9.02
CA ILE A 107 -6.02 1.10 8.73
C ILE A 107 -7.08 0.75 9.78
N ALA A 108 -6.83 1.03 11.06
CA ALA A 108 -7.81 0.81 12.11
C ALA A 108 -9.06 1.69 11.98
N SER A 109 -8.95 2.91 11.45
CA SER A 109 -10.11 3.81 11.26
C SER A 109 -11.03 3.36 10.11
N MET A 110 -10.56 2.51 9.20
CA MET A 110 -11.31 2.11 8.00
C MET A 110 -12.66 1.48 8.29
N GLU A 111 -12.78 0.69 9.37
CA GLU A 111 -14.08 0.08 9.72
C GLU A 111 -15.14 1.14 10.00
N SER A 112 -14.78 2.22 10.69
CA SER A 112 -15.70 3.34 10.96
C SER A 112 -16.01 4.16 9.72
N LEU A 113 -15.03 4.33 8.83
CA LEU A 113 -15.19 5.07 7.57
C LEU A 113 -16.08 4.31 6.58
N LEU A 114 -16.01 2.98 6.55
CA LEU A 114 -16.84 2.13 5.71
C LEU A 114 -18.34 2.19 6.06
N ALA A 115 -18.70 2.70 7.23
CA ALA A 115 -20.09 2.98 7.58
C ALA A 115 -20.67 4.17 6.77
N CYS A 116 -19.84 5.09 6.29
CA CYS A 116 -20.23 6.26 5.52
C CYS A 116 -19.26 6.49 4.33
N PRO A 117 -19.22 5.58 3.32
CA PRO A 117 -18.23 5.63 2.26
C PRO A 117 -18.42 6.82 1.30
N ASP A 118 -19.55 7.51 1.35
CA ASP A 118 -19.84 8.69 0.53
C ASP A 118 -19.27 9.98 1.14
N ASP A 119 -18.86 9.98 2.40
CA ASP A 119 -18.22 11.12 3.05
C ASP A 119 -16.74 11.21 2.69
N LYS A 120 -16.49 11.57 1.42
CA LYS A 120 -15.13 11.65 0.86
C LYS A 120 -14.27 12.68 1.57
N THR A 121 -14.86 13.76 2.08
CA THR A 121 -14.12 14.79 2.82
C THR A 121 -13.48 14.18 4.05
N ARG A 122 -14.28 13.49 4.88
CA ARG A 122 -13.78 12.80 6.07
C ARG A 122 -12.76 11.72 5.73
N ILE A 123 -12.99 10.94 4.67
CA ILE A 123 -12.10 9.87 4.24
C ILE A 123 -10.73 10.44 3.86
N VAL A 124 -10.70 11.52 3.09
CA VAL A 124 -9.47 12.21 2.69
C VAL A 124 -8.76 12.84 3.89
N GLU A 125 -9.49 13.44 4.84
CA GLU A 125 -8.92 14.00 6.06
C GLU A 125 -8.26 12.92 6.94
N GLU A 126 -8.89 11.75 7.09
CA GLU A 126 -8.39 10.67 7.94
C GLU A 126 -7.32 9.80 7.25
N LEU A 127 -7.49 9.45 5.98
CA LEU A 127 -6.58 8.54 5.26
C LEU A 127 -5.51 9.29 4.46
N GLY A 128 -5.79 10.50 3.97
CA GLY A 128 -4.98 11.22 3.02
C GLY A 128 -5.20 10.73 1.58
N HIS A 129 -4.63 11.48 0.62
CA HIS A 129 -4.66 11.15 -0.81
C HIS A 129 -3.44 11.67 -1.57
N GLY A 130 -2.37 12.06 -0.85
CA GLY A 130 -1.15 12.61 -1.46
C GLY A 130 -0.20 11.53 -1.97
N VAL A 131 0.92 11.97 -2.54
CA VAL A 131 1.98 11.11 -3.12
C VAL A 131 2.74 10.28 -2.09
N GLU A 132 2.63 10.61 -0.82
CA GLU A 132 3.26 9.86 0.26
C GLU A 132 2.59 8.49 0.40
N ALA A 133 3.37 7.43 0.55
CA ALA A 133 2.85 6.07 0.66
C ALA A 133 1.86 5.92 1.83
N PHE A 134 2.10 6.59 2.96
CA PHE A 134 1.19 6.56 4.11
C PHE A 134 -0.13 7.33 3.92
N ASN A 135 -0.32 7.99 2.78
CA ASN A 135 -1.57 8.61 2.35
C ASN A 135 -2.23 7.80 1.22
N SER A 136 -1.51 7.54 0.14
CA SER A 136 -2.07 6.87 -1.04
C SER A 136 -2.40 5.38 -0.80
N VAL A 137 -1.56 4.63 -0.06
CA VAL A 137 -1.80 3.20 0.19
C VAL A 137 -3.06 2.97 1.03
N PRO A 138 -3.29 3.65 2.16
CA PRO A 138 -4.56 3.54 2.88
C PRO A 138 -5.76 3.93 2.03
N ALA A 139 -5.68 4.99 1.22
CA ALA A 139 -6.77 5.40 0.33
C ALA A 139 -7.08 4.33 -0.75
N ALA A 140 -6.05 3.69 -1.32
CA ALA A 140 -6.20 2.61 -2.28
C ALA A 140 -6.86 1.38 -1.65
N ILE A 141 -6.39 0.92 -0.50
CA ILE A 141 -6.97 -0.20 0.25
C ILE A 141 -8.43 0.09 0.63
N PHE A 142 -8.72 1.30 1.13
CA PHE A 142 -10.09 1.71 1.45
C PHE A 142 -11.00 1.69 0.22
N SER A 143 -10.51 2.18 -0.94
CA SER A 143 -11.25 2.16 -2.19
C SER A 143 -11.61 0.74 -2.63
N PHE A 144 -10.68 -0.22 -2.45
CA PHE A 144 -10.94 -1.63 -2.67
C PHE A 144 -11.98 -2.16 -1.70
N LEU A 145 -11.82 -1.95 -0.40
CA LEU A 145 -12.75 -2.46 0.62
C LEU A 145 -14.18 -1.96 0.42
N SER A 146 -14.32 -0.69 0.01
CA SER A 146 -15.63 -0.07 -0.26
C SER A 146 -16.32 -0.64 -1.51
N ASN A 147 -15.54 -1.17 -2.47
CA ASN A 147 -16.03 -1.53 -3.81
C ASN A 147 -15.50 -2.88 -4.32
N HIS A 148 -15.06 -3.79 -3.45
CA HIS A 148 -14.35 -5.03 -3.78
C HIS A 148 -15.03 -5.94 -4.80
N ARG A 149 -16.35 -5.76 -5.06
CA ARG A 149 -17.10 -6.53 -6.04
C ARG A 149 -17.01 -6.00 -7.47
N SER A 150 -16.47 -4.81 -7.68
CA SER A 150 -16.43 -4.15 -8.99
C SER A 150 -15.13 -3.40 -9.19
N PHE A 151 -14.29 -3.91 -10.07
CA PHE A 151 -13.04 -3.25 -10.47
C PHE A 151 -13.28 -1.80 -10.91
N ILE A 152 -14.26 -1.58 -11.79
CA ILE A 152 -14.60 -0.24 -12.29
C ILE A 152 -14.99 0.68 -11.14
N SER A 153 -15.85 0.22 -10.23
CA SER A 153 -16.27 1.02 -9.07
C SER A 153 -15.11 1.35 -8.15
N THR A 154 -14.20 0.38 -7.90
CA THR A 154 -13.00 0.60 -7.09
C THR A 154 -12.12 1.70 -7.68
N ILE A 155 -11.80 1.61 -8.97
CA ILE A 155 -10.94 2.60 -9.64
C ILE A 155 -11.63 3.97 -9.70
N THR A 156 -12.91 4.01 -10.09
CA THR A 156 -13.67 5.27 -10.14
C THR A 156 -13.74 5.93 -8.76
N TYR A 157 -13.92 5.13 -7.72
CA TYR A 157 -13.95 5.63 -6.35
C TYR A 157 -12.58 6.20 -5.94
N ALA A 158 -11.48 5.48 -6.19
CA ALA A 158 -10.13 5.93 -5.88
C ALA A 158 -9.82 7.27 -6.57
N ILE A 159 -10.10 7.40 -7.88
CA ILE A 159 -9.95 8.65 -8.64
C ILE A 159 -10.79 9.76 -8.01
N SER A 160 -12.00 9.46 -7.54
CA SER A 160 -12.91 10.46 -6.99
C SER A 160 -12.49 11.02 -5.62
N LEU A 161 -11.54 10.40 -4.93
CA LEU A 161 -10.92 10.94 -3.73
C LEU A 161 -9.94 12.09 -4.07
N GLY A 162 -9.51 12.18 -5.32
CA GLY A 162 -8.56 13.20 -5.78
C GLY A 162 -7.12 12.93 -5.31
N GLY A 163 -6.28 13.96 -5.37
CA GLY A 163 -4.88 13.87 -4.99
C GLY A 163 -4.01 13.26 -6.10
N ASP A 164 -3.22 12.24 -5.75
CA ASP A 164 -2.31 11.54 -6.66
C ASP A 164 -3.10 10.47 -7.45
N THR A 165 -3.63 10.87 -8.60
CA THR A 165 -4.55 10.04 -9.42
C THR A 165 -4.04 9.73 -10.82
N ASP A 166 -2.82 10.10 -11.18
CA ASP A 166 -2.15 9.86 -12.46
C ASP A 166 -1.34 8.54 -12.51
#